data_5a3fc59afe632a2a4f685980911250ec
#
_entry.id   5a3fc59afe632a2a4f685980911250ec
#
_cell.length_a   1.000
_cell.length_b   1.000
_cell.length_c   1.000
_cell.angle_alpha   90.00
_cell.angle_beta   90.00
_cell.angle_gamma   90.00
#
_symmetry.space_group_name_H-M   'P 1'
#
loop_
_entity.id
_entity.type
_entity.pdbx_description
1 polymer ?
#
loop_
_entity_poly.entity_id
_entity_poly.type
_entity_poly.pdbx_seq_one_letter_code
_entity_poly.pdbx_strand_id
1 'polypeptide(L)'
;MNTIPTTFNGNLPSYTAVGGSERKASTGLSAVVLNRGGRYSRYSFFEELEKAGFDYIISMEGSCSRYDLENLSSEFPFVRFILLKEPVSCGENINIAAAELSSPLFFVLWNDVRLLRGGGAGRMAERLLHSGGAQAQSAGDDSQYKRLCTVPMLQDCRSESIPTLITPALSSPKKSVASIKTVPFFPVEEGLPSLYPFDGIGIYDRNRFIRLGGFDPSIQSFHWQLMDFGFRSRLWGEEIASTQLIKLSYEGAIPHEDGTAESGYKRFILKNLVPVFRTDYAHIPLRRFPWYYRNMGSDFFAAWDEFSAARQWVKTNRYRFTSAARTIVERWESLDVLSGSQKERQ
;
A
#
# COMPACT_ATOMS: atom_id res chain seq x y z
N MET A 1 -13.59 2.61 21.94
CA MET A 1 -13.05 3.93 21.57
C MET A 1 -12.45 3.81 20.18
N ASN A 2 -13.09 4.42 19.17
CA ASN A 2 -12.53 4.49 17.82
C ASN A 2 -11.42 5.55 17.80
N THR A 3 -10.21 5.18 18.17
CA THR A 3 -9.06 6.05 17.95
C THR A 3 -8.72 6.02 16.46
N ILE A 4 -9.10 7.09 15.75
CA ILE A 4 -8.60 7.34 14.41
C ILE A 4 -7.07 7.33 14.49
N PRO A 5 -6.38 6.59 13.61
CA PRO A 5 -4.93 6.51 13.64
C PRO A 5 -4.28 7.89 13.54
N THR A 6 -3.22 8.12 14.30
CA THR A 6 -2.51 9.41 14.38
C THR A 6 -2.03 9.94 13.03
N THR A 7 -1.82 9.08 12.04
CA THR A 7 -1.42 9.46 10.67
C THR A 7 -2.47 10.32 9.96
N PHE A 8 -3.77 10.12 10.24
CA PHE A 8 -4.85 10.95 9.69
C PHE A 8 -5.30 12.09 10.62
N ASN A 9 -4.82 12.12 11.86
CA ASN A 9 -5.04 13.21 12.81
C ASN A 9 -3.96 14.30 12.71
N GLY A 10 -2.91 14.10 11.91
CA GLY A 10 -1.91 15.11 11.59
C GLY A 10 -2.48 16.17 10.63
N ASN A 11 -1.86 17.34 10.58
CA ASN A 11 -2.16 18.33 9.55
C ASN A 11 -1.78 17.75 8.18
N LEU A 12 -2.79 17.50 7.34
CA LEU A 12 -2.53 17.19 5.94
C LEU A 12 -1.81 18.38 5.29
N PRO A 13 -0.87 18.13 4.35
CA PRO A 13 -0.25 19.18 3.58
C PRO A 13 -1.28 20.07 2.90
N SER A 14 -0.99 21.35 2.76
CA SER A 14 -1.92 22.29 2.09
C SER A 14 -1.94 22.03 0.59
N TYR A 15 -3.13 21.91 0.03
CA TYR A 15 -3.35 21.70 -1.40
C TYR A 15 -4.46 22.58 -1.95
N THR A 16 -4.50 22.73 -3.27
CA THR A 16 -5.60 23.34 -3.99
C THR A 16 -6.28 22.27 -4.84
N ALA A 17 -7.59 22.25 -4.88
CA ALA A 17 -8.35 21.30 -5.68
C ALA A 17 -9.06 22.01 -6.83
N VAL A 18 -9.00 21.42 -8.03
CA VAL A 18 -9.65 21.93 -9.25
C VAL A 18 -10.48 20.80 -9.86
N GLY A 19 -11.67 21.09 -10.38
CA GLY A 19 -12.56 20.12 -10.98
C GLY A 19 -13.26 19.20 -9.98
N GLY A 20 -13.74 18.06 -10.44
CA GLY A 20 -14.44 17.09 -9.62
C GLY A 20 -15.84 17.53 -9.19
N SER A 21 -16.53 18.32 -10.04
CA SER A 21 -17.88 18.82 -9.79
C SER A 21 -18.96 17.74 -9.96
N GLU A 22 -18.67 16.70 -10.75
CA GLU A 22 -19.62 15.64 -11.08
C GLU A 22 -19.17 14.28 -10.54
N ARG A 23 -20.11 13.44 -10.16
CA ARG A 23 -19.92 12.02 -9.89
C ARG A 23 -20.66 11.21 -10.92
N LYS A 24 -19.94 10.35 -11.67
CA LYS A 24 -20.55 9.62 -12.80
C LYS A 24 -21.33 8.36 -12.42
N ALA A 25 -20.91 7.67 -11.39
CA ALA A 25 -21.46 6.37 -11.04
C ALA A 25 -21.52 6.21 -9.52
N SER A 26 -22.22 5.17 -9.06
CA SER A 26 -22.22 4.73 -7.67
C SER A 26 -21.83 3.25 -7.63
N THR A 27 -20.60 2.98 -8.09
CA THR A 27 -20.08 1.60 -8.18
C THR A 27 -19.40 1.14 -6.91
N GLY A 28 -19.07 2.08 -6.01
CA GLY A 28 -18.33 1.81 -4.79
C GLY A 28 -16.80 1.80 -4.99
N LEU A 29 -16.30 2.12 -6.18
CA LEU A 29 -14.87 2.15 -6.50
C LEU A 29 -14.47 3.47 -7.16
N SER A 30 -13.54 4.20 -6.54
CA SER A 30 -12.90 5.40 -7.09
C SER A 30 -11.49 5.11 -7.55
N ALA A 31 -10.94 5.93 -8.46
CA ALA A 31 -9.54 5.85 -8.86
C ALA A 31 -8.72 6.96 -8.21
N VAL A 32 -7.48 6.64 -7.83
CA VAL A 32 -6.45 7.57 -7.38
C VAL A 32 -5.29 7.47 -8.35
N VAL A 33 -5.03 8.52 -9.09
CA VAL A 33 -3.97 8.59 -10.11
C VAL A 33 -2.78 9.33 -9.54
N LEU A 34 -1.65 8.64 -9.46
CA LEU A 34 -0.35 9.21 -9.11
C LEU A 34 0.41 9.59 -10.40
N ASN A 35 1.18 10.65 -10.34
CA ASN A 35 1.97 11.13 -11.47
C ASN A 35 3.46 10.97 -11.18
N ARG A 36 4.18 10.21 -12.03
CA ARG A 36 5.64 10.05 -11.93
C ARG A 36 6.40 10.80 -13.02
N GLY A 37 5.71 11.66 -13.77
CA GLY A 37 6.28 12.36 -14.92
C GLY A 37 6.16 11.55 -16.22
N GLY A 38 6.87 11.98 -17.25
CA GLY A 38 6.77 11.37 -18.59
C GLY A 38 5.78 12.08 -19.53
N ARG A 39 5.79 11.67 -20.79
CA ARG A 39 4.92 12.25 -21.85
C ARG A 39 3.75 11.31 -22.15
N TYR A 40 2.99 10.97 -21.12
CA TYR A 40 1.81 10.12 -21.28
C TYR A 40 0.58 10.97 -21.63
N SER A 41 -0.27 10.47 -22.53
CA SER A 41 -1.50 11.16 -22.91
C SER A 41 -2.51 11.13 -21.77
N ARG A 42 -2.75 12.28 -21.15
CA ARG A 42 -3.75 12.41 -20.07
C ARG A 42 -5.17 12.24 -20.58
N TYR A 43 -5.46 12.77 -21.75
CA TYR A 43 -6.77 12.66 -22.37
C TYR A 43 -7.18 11.19 -22.56
N SER A 44 -6.39 10.42 -23.28
CA SER A 44 -6.69 9.00 -23.51
C SER A 44 -6.77 8.19 -22.21
N PHE A 45 -5.99 8.57 -21.19
CA PHE A 45 -6.02 7.92 -19.91
C PHE A 45 -7.33 8.20 -19.14
N PHE A 46 -7.75 9.47 -19.07
CA PHE A 46 -9.02 9.81 -18.41
C PHE A 46 -10.23 9.28 -19.17
N GLU A 47 -10.23 9.26 -20.50
CA GLU A 47 -11.25 8.58 -21.30
C GLU A 47 -11.35 7.08 -20.99
N GLU A 48 -10.22 6.41 -20.80
CA GLU A 48 -10.17 4.99 -20.43
C GLU A 48 -10.78 4.78 -19.04
N LEU A 49 -10.40 5.60 -18.06
CA LEU A 49 -10.97 5.53 -16.71
C LEU A 49 -12.46 5.88 -16.69
N GLU A 50 -12.88 6.82 -17.53
CA GLU A 50 -14.30 7.14 -17.74
C GLU A 50 -15.10 5.93 -18.23
N LYS A 51 -14.61 5.28 -19.31
CA LYS A 51 -15.22 4.07 -19.87
C LYS A 51 -15.24 2.90 -18.87
N ALA A 52 -14.24 2.84 -17.97
CA ALA A 52 -14.21 1.87 -16.89
C ALA A 52 -15.30 2.10 -15.83
N GLY A 53 -15.83 3.33 -15.71
CA GLY A 53 -16.99 3.64 -14.86
C GLY A 53 -16.66 3.76 -13.38
N PHE A 54 -15.54 4.42 -13.04
CA PHE A 54 -15.23 4.77 -11.64
C PHE A 54 -16.21 5.82 -11.10
N ASP A 55 -16.52 5.74 -9.81
CA ASP A 55 -17.39 6.72 -9.13
C ASP A 55 -16.82 8.12 -9.18
N TYR A 56 -15.51 8.21 -8.98
CA TYR A 56 -14.77 9.45 -8.88
C TYR A 56 -13.30 9.21 -9.17
N ILE A 57 -12.62 10.18 -9.73
CA ILE A 57 -11.20 10.11 -10.02
C ILE A 57 -10.49 11.26 -9.33
N ILE A 58 -9.45 10.95 -8.55
CA ILE A 58 -8.54 11.94 -8.00
C ILE A 58 -7.21 11.82 -8.71
N SER A 59 -6.75 12.90 -9.34
CA SER A 59 -5.42 13.02 -9.93
C SER A 59 -4.53 13.86 -9.02
N MET A 60 -3.44 13.24 -8.52
CA MET A 60 -2.46 13.91 -7.65
C MET A 60 -1.43 14.63 -8.51
N GLU A 61 -1.40 15.97 -8.43
CA GLU A 61 -0.55 16.83 -9.24
C GLU A 61 0.62 17.38 -8.44
N GLY A 62 1.82 17.31 -9.00
CA GLY A 62 2.98 17.97 -8.42
C GLY A 62 2.95 19.50 -8.64
N SER A 63 3.71 20.24 -7.85
CA SER A 63 3.80 21.70 -7.91
C SER A 63 4.30 22.27 -9.26
N CYS A 64 4.85 21.42 -10.13
CA CYS A 64 5.43 21.81 -11.44
C CYS A 64 4.57 21.37 -12.64
N SER A 65 3.30 21.04 -12.43
CA SER A 65 2.40 20.66 -13.54
C SER A 65 2.26 21.84 -14.53
N ARG A 66 2.71 21.61 -15.76
CA ARG A 66 2.60 22.59 -16.87
C ARG A 66 1.34 22.36 -17.71
N TYR A 67 0.38 21.61 -17.21
CA TYR A 67 -0.85 21.32 -17.91
C TYR A 67 -1.89 22.41 -17.64
N ASP A 68 -2.67 22.69 -18.67
CA ASP A 68 -3.88 23.50 -18.53
C ASP A 68 -4.95 22.67 -17.80
N LEU A 69 -4.89 22.72 -16.47
CA LEU A 69 -5.82 21.97 -15.62
C LEU A 69 -7.24 22.53 -15.68
N GLU A 70 -7.42 23.79 -16.05
CA GLU A 70 -8.74 24.38 -16.23
C GLU A 70 -9.45 23.77 -17.43
N ASN A 71 -8.77 23.64 -18.56
CA ASN A 71 -9.32 22.97 -19.74
C ASN A 71 -9.57 21.47 -19.46
N LEU A 72 -8.61 20.78 -18.85
CA LEU A 72 -8.79 19.37 -18.48
C LEU A 72 -9.97 19.16 -17.52
N SER A 73 -10.16 20.07 -16.54
CA SER A 73 -11.28 19.94 -15.60
C SER A 73 -12.63 20.24 -16.24
N SER A 74 -12.65 21.06 -17.28
CA SER A 74 -13.86 21.32 -18.07
C SER A 74 -14.26 20.15 -18.94
N GLU A 75 -13.27 19.45 -19.51
CA GLU A 75 -13.48 18.27 -20.37
C GLU A 75 -13.78 17.00 -19.56
N PHE A 76 -13.14 16.86 -18.39
CA PHE A 76 -13.33 15.74 -17.48
C PHE A 76 -13.88 16.22 -16.12
N PRO A 77 -15.14 16.64 -16.02
CA PRO A 77 -15.72 17.23 -14.80
C PRO A 77 -15.81 16.24 -13.64
N PHE A 78 -15.67 14.94 -13.88
CA PHE A 78 -15.60 13.86 -12.88
C PHE A 78 -14.19 13.63 -12.32
N VAL A 79 -13.16 14.30 -12.85
CA VAL A 79 -11.78 14.25 -12.34
C VAL A 79 -11.51 15.43 -11.44
N ARG A 80 -11.08 15.15 -10.22
CA ARG A 80 -10.61 16.14 -9.25
C ARG A 80 -9.08 16.15 -9.26
N PHE A 81 -8.51 17.27 -9.65
CA PHE A 81 -7.08 17.53 -9.63
C PHE A 81 -6.69 18.12 -8.27
N ILE A 82 -5.78 17.46 -7.56
CA ILE A 82 -5.22 17.93 -6.29
C ILE A 82 -3.81 18.44 -6.54
N LEU A 83 -3.63 19.74 -6.41
CA LEU A 83 -2.35 20.44 -6.60
C LEU A 83 -1.71 20.66 -5.24
N LEU A 84 -0.58 20.02 -5.02
CA LEU A 84 0.20 20.16 -3.80
C LEU A 84 1.06 21.41 -3.87
N LYS A 85 1.08 22.21 -2.79
CA LYS A 85 1.93 23.40 -2.68
C LYS A 85 3.38 23.03 -2.40
N GLU A 86 3.60 21.92 -1.74
CA GLU A 86 4.91 21.38 -1.38
C GLU A 86 5.05 19.93 -1.87
N PRO A 87 6.27 19.51 -2.23
CA PRO A 87 6.49 18.12 -2.59
C PRO A 87 6.25 17.21 -1.37
N VAL A 88 5.44 16.19 -1.55
CA VAL A 88 5.17 15.16 -0.55
C VAL A 88 5.54 13.78 -1.09
N SER A 89 5.70 12.82 -0.20
CA SER A 89 5.99 11.43 -0.58
C SER A 89 4.82 10.78 -1.32
N CYS A 90 5.11 9.70 -2.08
CA CYS A 90 4.05 8.96 -2.78
C CYS A 90 2.98 8.42 -1.83
N GLY A 91 3.38 7.94 -0.66
CA GLY A 91 2.42 7.45 0.34
C GLY A 91 1.55 8.56 0.92
N GLU A 92 2.08 9.79 1.09
CA GLU A 92 1.25 10.93 1.49
C GLU A 92 0.25 11.34 0.42
N ASN A 93 0.61 11.27 -0.86
CA ASN A 93 -0.33 11.47 -1.96
C ASN A 93 -1.52 10.50 -1.84
N ILE A 94 -1.25 9.23 -1.56
CA ILE A 94 -2.30 8.22 -1.38
C ILE A 94 -3.14 8.52 -0.12
N ASN A 95 -2.51 8.95 0.98
CA ASN A 95 -3.21 9.33 2.21
C ASN A 95 -4.19 10.50 1.98
N ILE A 96 -3.73 11.56 1.30
CA ILE A 96 -4.54 12.74 0.97
C ILE A 96 -5.74 12.32 0.12
N ALA A 97 -5.49 11.55 -0.96
CA ALA A 97 -6.54 11.07 -1.82
C ALA A 97 -7.55 10.19 -1.07
N ALA A 98 -7.10 9.27 -0.23
CA ALA A 98 -7.98 8.43 0.58
C ALA A 98 -8.83 9.21 1.58
N ALA A 99 -8.33 10.36 2.10
CA ALA A 99 -9.09 11.24 2.97
C ALA A 99 -10.22 11.97 2.21
N GLU A 100 -9.96 12.41 0.97
CA GLU A 100 -10.91 13.10 0.11
C GLU A 100 -12.02 12.19 -0.44
N LEU A 101 -11.78 10.90 -0.56
CA LEU A 101 -12.72 9.94 -1.11
C LEU A 101 -13.83 9.58 -0.10
N SER A 102 -15.01 9.28 -0.63
CA SER A 102 -16.15 8.71 0.14
C SER A 102 -16.45 7.27 -0.25
N SER A 103 -15.94 6.78 -1.39
CA SER A 103 -16.16 5.41 -1.85
C SER A 103 -15.54 4.39 -0.89
N PRO A 104 -16.16 3.23 -0.69
CA PRO A 104 -15.65 2.18 0.20
C PRO A 104 -14.34 1.58 -0.30
N LEU A 105 -14.13 1.56 -1.62
CA LEU A 105 -12.92 1.07 -2.28
C LEU A 105 -12.26 2.18 -3.10
N PHE A 106 -10.92 2.15 -3.17
CA PHE A 106 -10.18 3.00 -4.08
C PHE A 106 -9.04 2.25 -4.76
N PHE A 107 -8.83 2.51 -6.04
CA PHE A 107 -7.80 1.90 -6.86
C PHE A 107 -6.67 2.88 -7.09
N VAL A 108 -5.49 2.58 -6.58
CA VAL A 108 -4.27 3.37 -6.82
C VAL A 108 -3.65 2.94 -8.14
N LEU A 109 -3.47 3.90 -9.02
CA LEU A 109 -2.88 3.74 -10.36
C LEU A 109 -1.82 4.82 -10.60
N TRP A 110 -0.87 4.54 -11.50
CA TRP A 110 0.04 5.54 -12.01
C TRP A 110 -0.39 6.00 -13.41
N ASN A 111 -0.01 7.21 -13.78
CA ASN A 111 -0.35 7.80 -15.08
C ASN A 111 0.27 7.07 -16.31
N ASP A 112 1.20 6.16 -16.06
CA ASP A 112 1.87 5.30 -17.04
C ASP A 112 1.37 3.84 -17.03
N VAL A 113 0.22 3.58 -16.42
CA VAL A 113 -0.36 2.24 -16.30
C VAL A 113 -1.75 2.21 -16.92
N ARG A 114 -2.03 1.20 -17.75
CA ARG A 114 -3.31 1.00 -18.46
C ARG A 114 -4.09 -0.20 -17.96
N LEU A 115 -5.40 -0.10 -18.00
CA LEU A 115 -6.34 -1.17 -17.68
C LEU A 115 -6.50 -2.11 -18.87
N LEU A 116 -6.07 -3.37 -18.75
CA LEU A 116 -6.24 -4.36 -19.81
C LEU A 116 -7.46 -5.25 -19.60
N ARG A 117 -7.74 -5.60 -18.36
CA ARG A 117 -8.80 -6.51 -17.98
C ARG A 117 -9.35 -6.14 -16.61
N GLY A 118 -10.65 -6.24 -16.44
CA GLY A 118 -11.26 -5.93 -15.15
C GLY A 118 -12.78 -5.77 -15.24
N GLY A 119 -13.28 -5.61 -16.47
CA GLY A 119 -14.73 -5.56 -16.70
C GLY A 119 -15.44 -4.33 -16.16
N GLY A 120 -14.70 -3.23 -15.90
CA GLY A 120 -15.22 -1.99 -15.37
C GLY A 120 -15.25 -1.93 -13.83
N ALA A 121 -15.26 -0.70 -13.30
CA ALA A 121 -15.21 -0.41 -11.87
C ALA A 121 -16.34 -1.07 -11.08
N GLY A 122 -17.56 -1.05 -11.63
CA GLY A 122 -18.71 -1.66 -10.97
C GLY A 122 -18.55 -3.16 -10.73
N ARG A 123 -18.12 -3.90 -11.75
CA ARG A 123 -17.87 -5.35 -11.60
C ARG A 123 -16.70 -5.67 -10.68
N MET A 124 -15.65 -4.84 -10.70
CA MET A 124 -14.53 -4.97 -9.75
C MET A 124 -15.02 -4.77 -8.32
N ALA A 125 -15.76 -3.69 -8.07
CA ALA A 125 -16.31 -3.39 -6.75
C ALA A 125 -17.28 -4.47 -6.27
N GLU A 126 -18.20 -4.90 -7.10
CA GLU A 126 -19.16 -5.96 -6.79
C GLU A 126 -18.46 -7.24 -6.36
N ARG A 127 -17.46 -7.68 -7.13
CA ARG A 127 -16.71 -8.89 -6.79
C ARG A 127 -15.95 -8.75 -5.49
N LEU A 128 -15.32 -7.60 -5.22
CA LEU A 128 -14.53 -7.38 -4.02
C LEU A 128 -15.41 -7.18 -2.77
N LEU A 129 -16.54 -6.51 -2.92
CA LEU A 129 -17.48 -6.28 -1.81
C LEU A 129 -18.33 -7.51 -1.49
N HIS A 130 -18.70 -8.31 -2.51
CA HIS A 130 -19.57 -9.50 -2.34
C HIS A 130 -18.80 -10.81 -2.17
N SER A 131 -17.52 -10.86 -2.52
CA SER A 131 -16.67 -12.05 -2.27
C SER A 131 -16.58 -12.41 -0.78
N GLY A 132 -16.92 -11.48 0.11
CA GLY A 132 -17.01 -11.70 1.54
C GLY A 132 -18.30 -12.41 2.00
N GLY A 133 -19.35 -12.48 1.17
CA GLY A 133 -20.68 -12.96 1.61
C GLY A 133 -21.02 -14.41 1.26
N ALA A 134 -20.56 -14.92 0.12
CA ALA A 134 -21.05 -16.20 -0.41
C ALA A 134 -20.32 -17.44 0.10
N GLN A 135 -19.05 -17.34 0.49
CA GLN A 135 -18.28 -18.46 1.07
C GLN A 135 -18.32 -18.51 2.60
N ALA A 136 -18.67 -17.42 3.28
CA ALA A 136 -18.78 -17.36 4.73
C ALA A 136 -20.00 -18.12 5.28
N GLN A 137 -21.04 -18.32 4.49
CA GLN A 137 -22.25 -19.04 4.93
C GLN A 137 -22.10 -20.56 5.03
N SER A 138 -21.06 -21.15 4.44
CA SER A 138 -20.86 -22.61 4.47
C SER A 138 -19.91 -23.11 5.56
N ALA A 139 -19.17 -22.24 6.25
CA ALA A 139 -18.11 -22.65 7.18
C ALA A 139 -18.34 -22.29 8.66
N GLY A 140 -19.39 -21.54 9.02
CA GLY A 140 -19.61 -21.14 10.42
C GLY A 140 -18.49 -20.29 11.02
N ASP A 141 -17.60 -19.77 10.19
CA ASP A 141 -16.44 -18.98 10.58
C ASP A 141 -16.70 -17.49 10.25
N ASP A 142 -16.76 -16.67 11.29
CA ASP A 142 -16.95 -15.21 11.25
C ASP A 142 -15.70 -14.48 10.70
N SER A 143 -14.87 -15.18 9.94
CA SER A 143 -13.72 -14.64 9.22
C SER A 143 -14.18 -13.89 7.97
N GLN A 144 -14.93 -12.81 8.20
CA GLN A 144 -15.21 -11.79 7.22
C GLN A 144 -13.91 -11.43 6.49
N TYR A 145 -13.90 -11.53 5.18
CA TYR A 145 -12.78 -11.26 4.29
C TYR A 145 -12.01 -10.01 4.71
N LYS A 146 -10.84 -10.19 5.33
CA LYS A 146 -10.03 -9.12 5.94
C LYS A 146 -9.02 -8.52 4.97
N ARG A 147 -9.32 -8.47 3.68
CA ARG A 147 -8.39 -7.89 2.70
C ARG A 147 -8.34 -6.38 2.81
N LEU A 148 -7.19 -5.88 3.22
CA LEU A 148 -6.85 -4.46 3.19
C LEU A 148 -6.62 -3.97 1.75
N CYS A 149 -5.92 -4.80 0.95
CA CYS A 149 -5.60 -4.47 -0.42
C CYS A 149 -5.64 -5.71 -1.32
N THR A 150 -6.17 -5.52 -2.53
CA THR A 150 -6.17 -6.52 -3.60
C THR A 150 -5.19 -6.10 -4.68
N VAL A 151 -4.18 -6.94 -4.94
CA VAL A 151 -3.08 -6.67 -5.87
C VAL A 151 -3.42 -7.22 -7.24
N PRO A 152 -3.46 -6.39 -8.30
CA PRO A 152 -3.73 -6.84 -9.66
C PRO A 152 -2.53 -7.55 -10.27
N MET A 153 -2.76 -8.25 -11.40
CA MET A 153 -1.68 -8.70 -12.27
C MET A 153 -1.11 -7.52 -13.04
N LEU A 154 0.22 -7.44 -13.14
CA LEU A 154 0.91 -6.44 -13.95
C LEU A 154 1.71 -7.12 -15.06
N GLN A 155 1.82 -6.42 -16.17
CA GLN A 155 2.72 -6.75 -17.28
C GLN A 155 3.50 -5.51 -17.74
N ASP A 156 4.60 -5.74 -18.41
CA ASP A 156 5.37 -4.70 -19.06
C ASP A 156 4.77 -4.28 -20.41
N CYS A 157 5.41 -3.31 -21.08
CA CYS A 157 5.03 -2.85 -22.41
C CYS A 157 5.16 -3.90 -23.53
N ARG A 158 5.85 -5.02 -23.27
CA ARG A 158 5.98 -6.18 -24.18
C ARG A 158 4.97 -7.28 -23.90
N SER A 159 4.02 -7.02 -22.97
CA SER A 159 3.04 -8.00 -22.50
C SER A 159 3.61 -9.17 -21.68
N GLU A 160 4.85 -9.03 -21.19
CA GLU A 160 5.45 -10.01 -20.28
C GLU A 160 4.94 -9.77 -18.86
N SER A 161 4.55 -10.84 -18.17
CA SER A 161 4.09 -10.74 -16.78
C SER A 161 5.21 -10.30 -15.85
N ILE A 162 4.89 -9.44 -14.89
CA ILE A 162 5.82 -8.92 -13.88
C ILE A 162 5.58 -9.66 -12.56
N PRO A 163 6.64 -10.01 -11.80
CA PRO A 163 6.50 -10.56 -10.46
C PRO A 163 6.04 -9.45 -9.49
N THR A 164 4.74 -9.40 -9.19
CA THR A 164 4.10 -8.32 -8.41
C THR A 164 3.80 -8.66 -6.98
N LEU A 165 3.95 -9.92 -6.59
CA LEU A 165 3.79 -10.36 -5.21
C LEU A 165 5.14 -10.31 -4.50
N ILE A 166 5.14 -9.80 -3.29
CA ILE A 166 6.35 -9.56 -2.53
C ILE A 166 6.33 -10.43 -1.27
N THR A 167 7.37 -11.26 -1.10
CA THR A 167 7.57 -12.04 0.12
C THR A 167 8.71 -11.50 0.94
N PRO A 168 8.58 -11.44 2.29
CA PRO A 168 9.70 -11.16 3.16
C PRO A 168 10.53 -12.42 3.37
N ALA A 169 11.85 -12.31 3.22
CA ALA A 169 12.79 -13.38 3.49
C ALA A 169 13.89 -12.94 4.47
N LEU A 170 14.37 -13.83 5.32
CA LEU A 170 15.53 -13.55 6.17
C LEU A 170 16.81 -13.73 5.37
N SER A 171 17.68 -12.73 5.38
CA SER A 171 18.97 -12.78 4.68
C SER A 171 19.91 -13.86 5.23
N SER A 172 19.67 -14.37 6.45
CA SER A 172 20.37 -15.49 7.07
C SER A 172 19.61 -15.95 8.32
N PRO A 173 19.46 -17.25 8.56
CA PRO A 173 18.77 -17.79 9.73
C PRO A 173 19.45 -17.44 11.08
N LYS A 174 20.71 -17.04 11.05
CA LYS A 174 21.50 -16.62 12.22
C LYS A 174 21.55 -15.10 12.41
N LYS A 175 21.07 -14.30 11.47
CA LYS A 175 21.08 -12.84 11.57
C LYS A 175 19.81 -12.32 12.21
N SER A 176 19.95 -11.23 12.94
CA SER A 176 18.88 -10.44 13.53
C SER A 176 17.76 -10.17 12.50
N VAL A 177 16.52 -10.07 12.95
CA VAL A 177 15.33 -9.66 12.19
C VAL A 177 15.54 -8.34 11.41
N ALA A 178 16.60 -7.58 11.75
CA ALA A 178 17.00 -6.36 11.03
C ALA A 178 17.56 -6.59 9.61
N SER A 179 17.63 -7.82 9.13
CA SER A 179 18.16 -8.16 7.79
C SER A 179 17.08 -8.83 6.95
N ILE A 180 15.92 -8.19 6.84
CA ILE A 180 14.84 -8.67 5.96
C ILE A 180 15.11 -8.19 4.54
N LYS A 181 15.00 -9.11 3.59
CA LYS A 181 14.98 -8.85 2.15
C LYS A 181 13.59 -9.16 1.61
N THR A 182 13.25 -8.54 0.51
CA THR A 182 12.05 -8.86 -0.25
C THR A 182 12.42 -9.70 -1.47
N VAL A 183 11.57 -10.68 -1.77
CA VAL A 183 11.69 -11.52 -2.97
C VAL A 183 10.40 -11.37 -3.75
N PRO A 184 10.45 -10.86 -4.99
CA PRO A 184 9.29 -10.77 -5.84
C PRO A 184 8.97 -12.12 -6.49
N PHE A 185 7.68 -12.45 -6.65
CA PHE A 185 7.22 -13.66 -7.33
C PHE A 185 5.94 -13.40 -8.15
N PHE A 186 5.63 -14.32 -9.05
CA PHE A 186 4.51 -14.16 -9.98
C PHE A 186 3.17 -14.52 -9.34
N PRO A 187 2.08 -13.77 -9.63
CA PRO A 187 0.73 -14.06 -9.17
C PRO A 187 0.08 -15.19 -9.98
N VAL A 188 0.54 -16.43 -9.78
CA VAL A 188 0.09 -17.60 -10.55
C VAL A 188 -1.31 -18.08 -10.18
N GLU A 189 -1.80 -17.75 -8.99
CA GLU A 189 -3.10 -18.15 -8.46
C GLU A 189 -3.85 -16.97 -7.84
N GLU A 190 -5.17 -17.13 -7.71
CA GLU A 190 -6.04 -16.17 -7.02
C GLU A 190 -5.79 -16.21 -5.52
N GLY A 191 -5.71 -15.04 -4.88
CA GLY A 191 -5.64 -14.93 -3.43
C GLY A 191 -4.28 -15.20 -2.81
N LEU A 192 -3.20 -15.30 -3.59
CA LEU A 192 -1.85 -15.45 -3.03
C LEU A 192 -1.46 -14.21 -2.20
N PRO A 193 -0.88 -14.43 -1.01
CA PRO A 193 -0.51 -13.33 -0.13
C PRO A 193 0.65 -12.50 -0.69
N SER A 194 0.59 -11.17 -0.50
CA SER A 194 1.71 -10.26 -0.71
C SER A 194 2.02 -9.49 0.55
N LEU A 195 3.27 -9.11 0.77
CA LEU A 195 3.64 -8.24 1.88
C LEU A 195 3.06 -6.84 1.66
N TYR A 196 3.27 -6.29 0.47
CA TYR A 196 2.72 -5.01 0.02
C TYR A 196 2.39 -5.09 -1.48
N PRO A 197 1.53 -4.20 -2.01
CA PRO A 197 1.28 -4.13 -3.44
C PRO A 197 2.49 -3.50 -4.15
N PHE A 198 2.99 -4.17 -5.20
CA PHE A 198 4.11 -3.65 -6.00
C PHE A 198 3.77 -2.24 -6.51
N ASP A 199 4.73 -1.30 -6.36
CA ASP A 199 4.58 0.10 -6.77
C ASP A 199 3.34 0.82 -6.16
N GLY A 200 2.78 0.28 -5.08
CA GLY A 200 1.57 0.77 -4.43
C GLY A 200 0.28 0.52 -5.24
N ILE A 201 0.36 -0.16 -6.38
CA ILE A 201 -0.78 -0.40 -7.26
C ILE A 201 -1.69 -1.48 -6.66
N GLY A 202 -2.94 -1.11 -6.37
CA GLY A 202 -3.89 -2.04 -5.80
C GLY A 202 -5.24 -1.40 -5.50
N ILE A 203 -6.25 -2.24 -5.26
CA ILE A 203 -7.55 -1.80 -4.78
C ILE A 203 -7.57 -1.95 -3.27
N TYR A 204 -7.74 -0.84 -2.59
CA TYR A 204 -7.72 -0.74 -1.14
C TYR A 204 -9.12 -0.60 -0.57
N ASP A 205 -9.40 -1.32 0.53
CA ASP A 205 -10.53 -1.00 1.40
C ASP A 205 -10.22 0.28 2.16
N ARG A 206 -10.99 1.34 1.89
CA ARG A 206 -10.74 2.67 2.44
C ARG A 206 -10.83 2.69 3.98
N ASN A 207 -11.81 2.01 4.55
CA ASN A 207 -11.99 2.00 6.00
C ASN A 207 -10.85 1.27 6.72
N ARG A 208 -10.38 0.15 6.15
CA ARG A 208 -9.21 -0.58 6.68
C ARG A 208 -7.93 0.22 6.51
N PHE A 209 -7.74 0.86 5.35
CA PHE A 209 -6.61 1.75 5.08
C PHE A 209 -6.53 2.89 6.10
N ILE A 210 -7.64 3.59 6.36
CA ILE A 210 -7.71 4.67 7.36
C ILE A 210 -7.46 4.10 8.77
N ARG A 211 -8.06 2.97 9.13
CA ARG A 211 -7.83 2.34 10.45
C ARG A 211 -6.39 1.88 10.64
N LEU A 212 -5.73 1.40 9.59
CA LEU A 212 -4.30 1.07 9.63
C LEU A 212 -3.44 2.34 9.83
N GLY A 213 -3.93 3.52 9.43
CA GLY A 213 -3.24 4.79 9.51
C GLY A 213 -2.53 5.18 8.21
N GLY A 214 -2.89 4.56 7.08
CA GLY A 214 -2.30 4.86 5.78
C GLY A 214 -0.78 4.62 5.75
N PHE A 215 -0.09 5.32 4.88
CA PHE A 215 1.37 5.35 4.81
C PHE A 215 1.96 6.30 5.85
N ASP A 216 3.14 6.00 6.40
CA ASP A 216 3.80 6.86 7.38
C ASP A 216 4.47 8.06 6.68
N PRO A 217 4.01 9.30 6.88
CA PRO A 217 4.55 10.48 6.21
C PRO A 217 5.96 10.85 6.66
N SER A 218 6.42 10.32 7.80
CA SER A 218 7.79 10.53 8.27
C SER A 218 8.83 9.68 7.54
N ILE A 219 8.39 8.78 6.67
CA ILE A 219 9.22 7.97 5.77
C ILE A 219 9.13 8.61 4.37
N GLN A 220 10.25 9.08 3.83
CA GLN A 220 10.25 9.76 2.53
C GLN A 220 10.40 8.80 1.34
N SER A 221 11.19 7.74 1.49
CA SER A 221 11.35 6.71 0.46
C SER A 221 10.09 5.88 0.30
N PHE A 222 9.58 5.77 -0.93
CA PHE A 222 8.36 5.00 -1.20
C PHE A 222 8.54 3.51 -0.91
N HIS A 223 9.71 2.95 -1.22
CA HIS A 223 10.02 1.57 -0.86
C HIS A 223 9.88 1.30 0.64
N TRP A 224 10.44 2.18 1.50
CA TRP A 224 10.32 2.01 2.95
C TRP A 224 8.91 2.33 3.48
N GLN A 225 8.15 3.19 2.79
CA GLN A 225 6.72 3.36 3.07
C GLN A 225 5.92 2.08 2.78
N LEU A 226 6.17 1.42 1.64
CA LEU A 226 5.56 0.14 1.28
C LEU A 226 5.93 -0.96 2.27
N MET A 227 7.20 -1.03 2.67
CA MET A 227 7.68 -1.98 3.69
C MET A 227 7.00 -1.75 5.05
N ASP A 228 6.92 -0.49 5.53
CA ASP A 228 6.24 -0.15 6.79
C ASP A 228 4.75 -0.51 6.72
N PHE A 229 4.09 -0.13 5.63
CA PHE A 229 2.67 -0.41 5.40
C PHE A 229 2.40 -1.92 5.39
N GLY A 230 3.20 -2.69 4.65
CA GLY A 230 3.06 -4.13 4.51
C GLY A 230 3.30 -4.89 5.81
N PHE A 231 4.39 -4.61 6.52
CA PHE A 231 4.63 -5.23 7.83
C PHE A 231 3.58 -4.85 8.85
N ARG A 232 3.21 -3.58 8.92
CA ARG A 232 2.19 -3.07 9.84
C ARG A 232 0.84 -3.72 9.57
N SER A 233 0.45 -3.88 8.29
CA SER A 233 -0.79 -4.58 7.94
C SER A 233 -0.80 -6.00 8.50
N ARG A 234 0.25 -6.76 8.28
CA ARG A 234 0.38 -8.14 8.77
C ARG A 234 0.46 -8.23 10.29
N LEU A 235 1.22 -7.32 10.92
CA LEU A 235 1.32 -7.25 12.39
C LEU A 235 -0.02 -6.94 13.05
N TRP A 236 -0.94 -6.27 12.36
CA TRP A 236 -2.27 -5.91 12.87
C TRP A 236 -3.39 -6.81 12.36
N GLY A 237 -3.04 -7.91 11.67
CA GLY A 237 -3.98 -8.93 11.23
C GLY A 237 -4.78 -8.57 9.97
N GLU A 238 -4.29 -7.61 9.19
CA GLU A 238 -4.85 -7.29 7.88
C GLU A 238 -4.15 -8.11 6.78
N GLU A 239 -4.84 -8.30 5.64
CA GLU A 239 -4.33 -9.07 4.53
C GLU A 239 -4.20 -8.25 3.25
N ILE A 240 -3.13 -8.54 2.50
CA ILE A 240 -2.89 -8.08 1.14
C ILE A 240 -2.75 -9.33 0.29
N ALA A 241 -3.55 -9.45 -0.77
CA ALA A 241 -3.57 -10.66 -1.59
C ALA A 241 -3.82 -10.35 -3.07
N SER A 242 -3.38 -11.23 -3.95
CA SER A 242 -3.51 -11.10 -5.40
C SER A 242 -4.92 -11.33 -5.91
N THR A 243 -5.18 -10.81 -7.14
CA THR A 243 -6.31 -11.20 -7.96
C THR A 243 -5.88 -11.38 -9.42
N GLN A 244 -6.41 -12.40 -10.07
CA GLN A 244 -6.25 -12.62 -11.51
C GLN A 244 -7.33 -11.93 -12.35
N LEU A 245 -8.33 -11.35 -11.70
CA LEU A 245 -9.46 -10.72 -12.36
C LEU A 245 -9.12 -9.38 -13.01
N ILE A 246 -8.08 -8.71 -12.50
CA ILE A 246 -7.63 -7.39 -12.93
C ILE A 246 -6.22 -7.51 -13.47
N LYS A 247 -6.03 -7.02 -14.70
CA LYS A 247 -4.74 -7.00 -15.36
C LYS A 247 -4.43 -5.60 -15.89
N LEU A 248 -3.23 -5.12 -15.58
CA LEU A 248 -2.73 -3.81 -15.98
C LEU A 248 -1.44 -3.97 -16.79
N SER A 249 -1.10 -2.95 -17.59
CA SER A 249 0.15 -2.87 -18.33
C SER A 249 0.84 -1.54 -18.09
N TYR A 250 2.15 -1.57 -17.86
CA TYR A 250 2.98 -0.37 -17.94
C TYR A 250 3.14 0.06 -19.40
N GLU A 251 3.04 1.37 -19.65
CA GLU A 251 3.38 1.96 -20.96
C GLU A 251 4.89 2.20 -21.10
N GLY A 252 5.58 2.39 -20.01
CA GLY A 252 7.01 2.67 -19.92
C GLY A 252 7.82 1.58 -19.25
N ALA A 253 8.99 1.98 -18.75
CA ALA A 253 9.85 1.09 -18.00
C ALA A 253 9.24 0.77 -16.64
N ILE A 254 9.41 -0.48 -16.19
CA ILE A 254 9.00 -0.91 -14.85
C ILE A 254 9.81 -0.11 -13.82
N PRO A 255 9.17 0.50 -12.81
CA PRO A 255 9.87 1.25 -11.78
C PRO A 255 10.78 0.34 -10.96
N HIS A 256 11.95 0.83 -10.64
CA HIS A 256 12.88 0.14 -9.75
C HIS A 256 12.64 0.58 -8.31
N GLU A 257 12.49 -0.39 -7.41
CA GLU A 257 12.38 -0.11 -5.98
C GLU A 257 13.76 0.19 -5.37
N ASP A 258 13.94 1.40 -4.86
CA ASP A 258 15.17 1.80 -4.17
C ASP A 258 15.10 1.41 -2.68
N GLY A 259 15.76 0.31 -2.36
CA GLY A 259 15.90 -0.20 -0.99
C GLY A 259 17.11 0.36 -0.24
N THR A 260 17.70 1.48 -0.67
CA THR A 260 18.83 2.11 0.03
C THR A 260 18.48 2.40 1.49
N ALA A 261 19.39 2.05 2.41
CA ALA A 261 19.17 2.23 3.83
C ALA A 261 19.36 3.71 4.22
N GLU A 262 18.25 4.38 4.48
CA GLU A 262 18.18 5.78 4.92
C GLU A 262 17.36 5.91 6.22
N SER A 263 16.96 7.12 6.59
CA SER A 263 16.15 7.39 7.78
C SER A 263 14.83 6.59 7.79
N GLY A 264 14.21 6.40 6.64
CA GLY A 264 13.00 5.58 6.47
C GLY A 264 13.21 4.13 6.87
N TYR A 265 14.34 3.54 6.51
CA TYR A 265 14.74 2.19 6.94
C TYR A 265 14.85 2.06 8.46
N LYS A 266 15.48 3.02 9.13
CA LYS A 266 15.60 3.03 10.59
C LYS A 266 14.24 3.06 11.26
N ARG A 267 13.35 3.94 10.80
CA ARG A 267 11.99 4.07 11.31
C ARG A 267 11.17 2.81 11.07
N PHE A 268 11.26 2.21 9.88
CA PHE A 268 10.64 0.92 9.56
C PHE A 268 11.06 -0.17 10.55
N ILE A 269 12.36 -0.32 10.81
CA ILE A 269 12.89 -1.32 11.75
C ILE A 269 12.36 -1.09 13.16
N LEU A 270 12.43 0.14 13.66
CA LEU A 270 11.99 0.47 15.01
C LEU A 270 10.51 0.22 15.23
N LYS A 271 9.66 0.52 14.25
CA LYS A 271 8.20 0.36 14.35
C LYS A 271 7.74 -1.08 14.18
N ASN A 272 8.39 -1.84 13.29
CA ASN A 272 7.86 -3.13 12.84
C ASN A 272 8.68 -4.33 13.32
N LEU A 273 10.02 -4.22 13.39
CA LEU A 273 10.89 -5.37 13.66
C LEU A 273 11.42 -5.44 15.09
N VAL A 274 11.63 -4.29 15.74
CA VAL A 274 12.12 -4.22 17.13
C VAL A 274 11.06 -4.53 18.17
N PRO A 275 9.75 -4.26 17.95
CA PRO A 275 8.74 -4.58 18.96
C PRO A 275 8.72 -6.06 19.31
N VAL A 276 8.52 -6.32 20.61
CA VAL A 276 8.31 -7.65 21.17
C VAL A 276 6.83 -7.83 21.42
N PHE A 277 6.23 -8.81 20.77
CA PHE A 277 4.84 -9.18 20.99
C PHE A 277 4.74 -10.16 22.17
N ARG A 278 3.82 -9.91 23.07
CA ARG A 278 3.51 -10.77 24.23
C ARG A 278 2.00 -10.96 24.29
N THR A 279 1.54 -12.18 24.25
CA THR A 279 0.14 -12.60 24.42
C THR A 279 -0.88 -11.73 23.66
N ASP A 280 -1.06 -10.47 24.07
CA ASP A 280 -2.08 -9.54 23.57
C ASP A 280 -1.58 -8.11 23.29
N TYR A 281 -0.29 -7.82 23.47
CA TYR A 281 0.26 -6.49 23.22
C TYR A 281 1.71 -6.51 22.75
N ALA A 282 2.12 -5.45 22.07
CA ALA A 282 3.51 -5.21 21.68
C ALA A 282 4.15 -4.07 22.48
N HIS A 283 5.47 -4.14 22.67
CA HIS A 283 6.25 -3.07 23.29
C HIS A 283 7.70 -3.09 22.80
N ILE A 284 8.39 -1.95 22.87
CA ILE A 284 9.84 -1.87 22.64
C ILE A 284 10.55 -1.77 23.99
N PRO A 285 11.31 -2.81 24.42
CA PRO A 285 12.07 -2.76 25.67
C PRO A 285 13.23 -1.76 25.58
N LEU A 286 13.48 -0.97 26.63
CA LEU A 286 14.61 -0.01 26.67
C LEU A 286 15.98 -0.69 26.45
N ARG A 287 16.14 -1.93 26.88
CA ARG A 287 17.36 -2.73 26.66
C ARG A 287 17.70 -2.94 25.17
N ARG A 288 16.80 -2.63 24.24
CA ARG A 288 17.05 -2.66 22.79
C ARG A 288 17.76 -1.39 22.29
N PHE A 289 17.77 -0.30 23.07
CA PHE A 289 18.40 0.95 22.66
C PHE A 289 19.91 0.81 22.38
N PRO A 290 20.74 0.17 23.26
CA PRO A 290 22.18 0.01 22.97
C PRO A 290 22.46 -0.75 21.67
N TRP A 291 21.61 -1.76 21.37
CA TRP A 291 21.70 -2.48 20.10
C TRP A 291 21.35 -1.57 18.90
N TYR A 292 20.28 -0.78 19.03
CA TYR A 292 19.87 0.16 17.99
C TYR A 292 20.95 1.22 17.74
N TYR A 293 21.42 1.86 18.78
CA TYR A 293 22.46 2.87 18.72
C TYR A 293 23.75 2.35 18.06
N ARG A 294 24.21 1.16 18.46
CA ARG A 294 25.43 0.55 17.93
C ARG A 294 25.33 0.19 16.44
N ASN A 295 24.17 -0.21 15.96
CA ASN A 295 24.01 -0.73 14.59
C ASN A 295 23.46 0.31 13.61
N MET A 296 22.76 1.33 14.08
CA MET A 296 22.02 2.25 13.23
C MET A 296 22.13 3.71 13.62
N GLY A 297 22.53 4.02 14.85
CA GLY A 297 22.69 5.39 15.33
C GLY A 297 23.98 6.02 14.80
N SER A 298 23.90 7.26 14.33
CA SER A 298 25.04 8.08 13.96
C SER A 298 25.39 9.07 15.09
N ASP A 299 24.38 9.63 15.73
CA ASP A 299 24.47 10.52 16.88
C ASP A 299 23.62 9.98 18.03
N PHE A 300 24.08 10.14 19.26
CA PHE A 300 23.42 9.57 20.44
C PHE A 300 22.05 10.23 20.68
N PHE A 301 21.96 11.55 20.63
CA PHE A 301 20.72 12.27 20.91
C PHE A 301 19.67 12.02 19.81
N ALA A 302 20.08 12.10 18.55
CA ALA A 302 19.19 11.80 17.43
C ALA A 302 18.70 10.34 17.48
N ALA A 303 19.58 9.37 17.79
CA ALA A 303 19.21 7.97 17.94
C ALA A 303 18.24 7.75 19.12
N TRP A 304 18.41 8.49 20.23
CA TRP A 304 17.53 8.43 21.37
C TRP A 304 16.13 8.98 21.04
N ASP A 305 16.06 10.10 20.31
CA ASP A 305 14.81 10.71 19.90
C ASP A 305 14.04 9.81 18.92
N GLU A 306 14.71 9.25 17.90
CA GLU A 306 14.12 8.28 16.97
C GLU A 306 13.58 7.04 17.70
N PHE A 307 14.39 6.48 18.61
CA PHE A 307 13.99 5.31 19.40
C PHE A 307 12.83 5.61 20.33
N SER A 308 12.85 6.75 21.00
CA SER A 308 11.81 7.17 21.95
C SER A 308 10.50 7.46 21.22
N ALA A 309 10.55 8.12 20.07
CA ALA A 309 9.39 8.37 19.21
C ALA A 309 8.74 7.05 18.72
N ALA A 310 9.55 6.11 18.23
CA ALA A 310 9.05 4.81 17.81
C ALA A 310 8.48 4.01 18.99
N ARG A 311 9.13 4.05 20.15
CA ARG A 311 8.63 3.42 21.37
C ARG A 311 7.29 3.99 21.82
N GLN A 312 7.12 5.31 21.76
CA GLN A 312 5.85 5.95 22.07
C GLN A 312 4.76 5.56 21.06
N TRP A 313 5.09 5.52 19.77
CA TRP A 313 4.17 5.10 18.72
C TRP A 313 3.69 3.64 18.95
N VAL A 314 4.62 2.71 19.23
CA VAL A 314 4.27 1.31 19.55
C VAL A 314 3.43 1.23 20.83
N LYS A 315 3.72 2.02 21.87
CA LYS A 315 2.94 2.09 23.11
C LYS A 315 1.50 2.52 22.84
N THR A 316 1.28 3.51 21.97
CA THR A 316 -0.05 3.99 21.59
C THR A 316 -0.84 2.91 20.84
N ASN A 317 -0.18 2.13 19.98
CA ASN A 317 -0.79 1.13 19.12
C ASN A 317 -0.66 -0.32 19.65
N ARG A 318 -0.21 -0.51 20.87
CA ARG A 318 0.26 -1.80 21.42
C ARG A 318 -0.72 -2.96 21.30
N TYR A 319 -2.02 -2.70 21.45
CA TYR A 319 -3.09 -3.71 21.38
C TYR A 319 -3.60 -4.01 19.97
N ARG A 320 -3.06 -3.35 18.96
CA ARG A 320 -3.36 -3.64 17.56
C ARG A 320 -2.50 -4.77 16.99
N PHE A 321 -1.36 -5.03 17.64
CA PHE A 321 -0.46 -6.10 17.24
C PHE A 321 -1.09 -7.47 17.56
N THR A 322 -1.09 -8.36 16.57
CA THR A 322 -1.60 -9.73 16.66
C THR A 322 -0.49 -10.78 16.55
N SER A 323 0.70 -10.35 16.13
CA SER A 323 1.85 -11.26 15.94
C SER A 323 3.18 -10.51 16.04
N ALA A 324 4.29 -11.28 16.05
CA ALA A 324 5.65 -10.74 15.94
C ALA A 324 6.12 -10.74 14.48
N ALA A 325 7.01 -9.81 14.11
CA ALA A 325 7.58 -9.76 12.75
C ALA A 325 8.26 -11.08 12.33
N ARG A 326 8.93 -11.75 13.26
CA ARG A 326 9.55 -13.05 13.00
C ARG A 326 8.52 -14.11 12.59
N THR A 327 7.38 -14.18 13.27
CA THR A 327 6.30 -15.11 12.94
C THR A 327 5.72 -14.85 11.55
N ILE A 328 5.69 -13.58 11.11
CA ILE A 328 5.25 -13.24 9.75
C ILE A 328 6.21 -13.87 8.74
N VAL A 329 7.52 -13.69 8.88
CA VAL A 329 8.51 -14.23 7.94
C VAL A 329 8.49 -15.77 7.94
N GLU A 330 8.47 -16.41 9.12
CA GLU A 330 8.42 -17.88 9.25
C GLU A 330 7.18 -18.48 8.59
N ARG A 331 6.03 -17.79 8.63
CA ARG A 331 4.81 -18.23 7.92
C ARG A 331 4.98 -18.18 6.39
N TRP A 332 5.67 -17.18 5.86
CA TRP A 332 5.95 -17.11 4.43
C TRP A 332 6.90 -18.22 3.97
N GLU A 333 7.98 -18.47 4.70
CA GLU A 333 8.89 -19.58 4.41
C GLU A 333 8.17 -20.93 4.36
N SER A 334 7.17 -21.16 5.22
CA SER A 334 6.36 -22.39 5.19
C SER A 334 5.45 -22.48 3.96
N LEU A 335 4.94 -21.36 3.45
CA LEU A 335 4.14 -21.31 2.21
C LEU A 335 5.01 -21.59 0.98
N ASP A 336 6.23 -21.06 0.93
CA ASP A 336 7.18 -21.28 -0.16
C ASP A 336 7.59 -22.78 -0.26
N VAL A 337 7.79 -23.46 0.87
CA VAL A 337 8.08 -24.91 0.92
C VAL A 337 6.90 -25.72 0.38
N LEU A 338 5.67 -25.35 0.69
CA LEU A 338 4.47 -26.03 0.19
C LEU A 338 4.27 -25.82 -1.32
N SER A 339 4.57 -24.63 -1.84
CA SER A 339 4.49 -24.32 -3.28
C SER A 339 5.65 -24.97 -4.07
N GLY A 340 6.84 -25.07 -3.49
CA GLY A 340 8.01 -25.74 -4.09
C GLY A 340 7.82 -27.25 -4.22
N SER A 341 7.23 -27.90 -3.23
CA SER A 341 6.97 -29.34 -3.25
C SER A 341 5.91 -29.78 -4.27
N GLN A 342 5.08 -28.86 -4.77
CA GLN A 342 4.15 -29.15 -5.88
C GLN A 342 4.82 -29.06 -7.25
N LYS A 343 5.86 -28.24 -7.41
CA LYS A 343 6.61 -28.14 -8.69
C LYS A 343 7.51 -29.34 -8.97
N GLU A 344 7.96 -30.07 -7.95
CA GLU A 344 8.75 -31.30 -8.12
C GLU A 344 7.89 -32.53 -8.43
N ARG A 345 6.55 -32.41 -8.44
CA ARG A 345 5.60 -33.51 -8.73
C ARG A 345 4.88 -33.38 -10.09
N GLN A 346 5.21 -32.38 -10.88
CA GLN A 346 4.79 -32.22 -12.28
C GLN A 346 5.98 -32.33 -13.24
#